data_2c42d6176bb4ed4f9ec14181a4787c7f
#
_entry.id   2c42d6176bb4ed4f9ec14181a4787c7f
#
_cell.length_a   1.000
_cell.length_b   1.000
_cell.length_c   1.000
_cell.angle_alpha   90.00
_cell.angle_beta   90.00
_cell.angle_gamma   90.00
#
_symmetry.space_group_name_H-M   'P 1'
#
loop_
_entity.id
_entity.type
_entity.pdbx_description
1 polymer ?
#
loop_
_entity_poly.entity_id
_entity_poly.type
_entity_poly.pdbx_seq_one_letter_code
_entity_poly.pdbx_strand_id
1 'polypeptide(L)'
;SLSKGLGAPVGSLLLLPKELEAEARRYRKLLGGGWRQAGVLAAAGILALEEGPKHLRRDHEMARALAEGLFRLGLAVDLGAVETNMVYLEVEDPEGFLQGLRARGVLAGRVGGRVRFVTHRDLMDEDIPLTLERVQDLLHSRPR
;
A
#
# COMPACT_ATOMS: atom_id res chain seq x y z
N SER A 1 -0.81 6.71 -10.74
CA SER A 1 0.36 7.28 -10.06
C SER A 1 1.57 6.38 -10.26
N LEU A 2 2.72 6.96 -10.58
CA LEU A 2 3.98 6.24 -10.74
C LEU A 2 4.79 6.18 -9.43
N SER A 3 4.47 7.05 -8.47
CA SER A 3 5.25 7.27 -7.25
C SER A 3 4.77 6.49 -6.02
N LYS A 4 4.11 5.35 -6.23
CA LYS A 4 3.67 4.43 -5.18
C LYS A 4 4.27 3.04 -5.46
N GLY A 5 3.49 1.98 -5.51
CA GLY A 5 3.96 0.62 -5.75
C GLY A 5 4.82 0.43 -7.01
N LEU A 6 4.68 1.30 -8.02
CA LEU A 6 5.55 1.29 -9.20
C LEU A 6 6.97 1.80 -8.94
N GLY A 7 7.19 2.56 -7.86
CA GLY A 7 8.53 2.91 -7.37
C GLY A 7 9.22 4.09 -8.06
N ALA A 8 8.54 4.87 -8.91
CA ALA A 8 9.12 6.11 -9.44
C ALA A 8 9.18 7.20 -8.36
N PRO A 9 10.16 8.13 -8.40
CA PRO A 9 10.27 9.20 -7.39
C PRO A 9 9.09 10.17 -7.44
N VAL A 10 8.50 10.39 -8.62
CA VAL A 10 7.38 11.29 -8.83
C VAL A 10 6.69 10.97 -10.16
N GLY A 11 5.44 11.33 -10.29
CA GLY A 11 4.73 11.32 -11.57
C GLY A 11 3.37 10.64 -11.52
N SER A 12 2.54 11.05 -12.46
CA SER A 12 1.26 10.43 -12.76
C SER A 12 1.03 10.46 -14.26
N LEU A 13 0.38 9.44 -14.77
CA LEU A 13 -0.06 9.36 -16.15
C LEU A 13 -1.58 9.47 -16.19
N LEU A 14 -2.07 10.27 -17.12
CA LEU A 14 -3.47 10.39 -17.45
C LEU A 14 -3.70 9.77 -18.82
N LEU A 15 -4.54 8.75 -18.87
CA LEU A 15 -5.03 8.16 -20.12
C LEU A 15 -6.40 8.76 -20.40
N LEU A 16 -6.58 9.22 -21.63
CA LEU A 16 -7.82 9.88 -22.04
C LEU A 16 -8.04 9.73 -23.55
N PRO A 17 -9.27 9.92 -24.04
CA PRO A 17 -9.55 10.01 -25.46
C PRO A 17 -8.75 11.14 -26.14
N LYS A 18 -8.37 10.93 -27.41
CA LYS A 18 -7.48 11.85 -28.14
C LYS A 18 -8.05 13.28 -28.27
N GLU A 19 -9.34 13.41 -28.37
CA GLU A 19 -10.05 14.69 -28.46
C GLU A 19 -9.89 15.57 -27.21
N LEU A 20 -9.59 14.98 -26.05
CA LEU A 20 -9.36 15.70 -24.79
C LEU A 20 -7.89 16.05 -24.56
N GLU A 21 -6.97 15.62 -25.43
CA GLU A 21 -5.53 15.80 -25.21
C GLU A 21 -5.12 17.26 -25.09
N ALA A 22 -5.61 18.13 -25.98
CA ALA A 22 -5.25 19.55 -25.97
C ALA A 22 -5.69 20.25 -24.68
N GLU A 23 -6.89 19.94 -24.22
CA GLU A 23 -7.44 20.49 -22.97
C GLU A 23 -6.67 19.97 -21.76
N ALA A 24 -6.39 18.68 -21.69
CA ALA A 24 -5.59 18.08 -20.62
C ALA A 24 -4.18 18.68 -20.54
N ARG A 25 -3.52 18.91 -21.68
CA ARG A 25 -2.21 19.58 -21.73
C ARG A 25 -2.29 21.02 -21.21
N ARG A 26 -3.36 21.75 -21.53
CA ARG A 26 -3.61 23.10 -21.01
C ARG A 26 -3.75 23.08 -19.48
N TYR A 27 -4.58 22.19 -18.94
CA TYR A 27 -4.73 22.04 -17.49
C TYR A 27 -3.44 21.59 -16.81
N ARG A 28 -2.71 20.66 -17.40
CA ARG A 28 -1.39 20.27 -16.89
C ARG A 28 -0.47 21.47 -16.71
N LYS A 29 -0.41 22.34 -17.71
CA LYS A 29 0.41 23.56 -17.67
C LYS A 29 -0.10 24.54 -16.62
N LEU A 30 -1.40 24.77 -16.57
CA LEU A 30 -2.06 25.69 -15.62
C LEU A 30 -1.81 25.28 -14.16
N LEU A 31 -1.84 23.97 -13.87
CA LEU A 31 -1.66 23.41 -12.53
C LEU A 31 -0.18 23.16 -12.16
N GLY A 32 0.76 23.68 -12.92
CA GLY A 32 2.20 23.58 -12.64
C GLY A 32 2.89 22.30 -13.13
N GLY A 33 2.17 21.38 -13.82
CA GLY A 33 2.71 20.13 -14.33
C GLY A 33 3.51 20.26 -15.65
N GLY A 34 3.79 21.48 -16.11
CA GLY A 34 4.53 21.74 -17.34
C GLY A 34 6.04 21.91 -17.13
N TRP A 35 6.63 21.08 -16.31
CA TRP A 35 8.04 21.14 -15.97
C TRP A 35 8.93 20.85 -17.19
N ARG A 36 9.99 21.68 -17.34
CA ARG A 36 11.05 21.45 -18.34
C ARG A 36 12.08 20.48 -17.76
N GLN A 37 12.95 19.96 -18.62
CA GLN A 37 14.01 19.01 -18.23
C GLN A 37 13.51 17.82 -17.38
N ALA A 38 12.28 17.37 -17.64
CA ALA A 38 11.64 16.26 -16.95
C ALA A 38 12.20 14.87 -17.33
N GLY A 39 13.21 14.83 -18.23
CA GLY A 39 13.78 13.57 -18.72
C GLY A 39 14.32 12.66 -17.63
N VAL A 40 14.91 13.21 -16.58
CA VAL A 40 15.39 12.43 -15.41
C VAL A 40 14.25 11.68 -14.74
N LEU A 41 13.11 12.36 -14.55
CA LEU A 41 11.92 11.75 -13.95
C LEU A 41 11.21 10.82 -14.93
N ALA A 42 11.20 11.17 -16.20
CA ALA A 42 10.61 10.32 -17.25
C ALA A 42 11.36 9.00 -17.40
N ALA A 43 12.69 9.00 -17.31
CA ALA A 43 13.50 7.78 -17.33
C ALA A 43 13.14 6.85 -16.17
N ALA A 44 13.04 7.38 -14.95
CA ALA A 44 12.58 6.63 -13.79
C ALA A 44 11.12 6.13 -13.98
N GLY A 45 10.26 6.93 -14.60
CA GLY A 45 8.89 6.57 -14.91
C GLY A 45 8.77 5.43 -15.92
N ILE A 46 9.64 5.40 -16.94
CA ILE A 46 9.71 4.30 -17.92
C ILE A 46 10.09 3.01 -17.21
N LEU A 47 11.16 3.03 -16.43
CA LEU A 47 11.59 1.86 -15.65
C LEU A 47 10.51 1.36 -14.69
N ALA A 48 9.81 2.29 -14.04
CA ALA A 48 8.69 1.97 -13.15
C ALA A 48 7.54 1.27 -13.89
N LEU A 49 7.26 1.63 -15.14
CA LEU A 49 6.24 0.98 -15.96
C LEU A 49 6.65 -0.40 -16.47
N GLU A 50 7.93 -0.58 -16.79
CA GLU A 50 8.47 -1.83 -17.31
C GLU A 50 8.64 -2.89 -16.21
N GLU A 51 9.15 -2.50 -15.06
CA GLU A 51 9.50 -3.41 -13.95
C GLU A 51 8.45 -3.42 -12.82
N GLY A 52 7.81 -2.30 -12.57
CA GLY A 52 6.87 -2.12 -11.45
C GLY A 52 5.75 -3.16 -11.38
N PRO A 53 5.07 -3.52 -12.49
CA PRO A 53 3.99 -4.49 -12.45
C PRO A 53 4.37 -5.87 -11.90
N LYS A 54 5.64 -6.29 -12.07
CA LYS A 54 6.15 -7.56 -11.50
C LYS A 54 6.17 -7.52 -9.97
N HIS A 55 6.55 -6.38 -9.39
CA HIS A 55 6.58 -6.18 -7.93
C HIS A 55 5.18 -6.07 -7.33
N LEU A 56 4.24 -5.43 -8.03
CA LEU A 56 2.86 -5.29 -7.57
C LEU A 56 2.20 -6.65 -7.32
N ARG A 57 2.46 -7.64 -8.16
CA ARG A 57 1.92 -8.99 -7.96
C ARG A 57 2.37 -9.56 -6.61
N ARG A 58 3.67 -9.49 -6.32
CA ARG A 58 4.23 -9.95 -5.04
C ARG A 58 3.62 -9.20 -3.85
N ASP A 59 3.47 -7.87 -3.97
CA ASP A 59 2.84 -7.06 -2.93
C ASP A 59 1.40 -7.53 -2.65
N HIS A 60 0.63 -7.87 -3.69
CA HIS A 60 -0.73 -8.40 -3.55
C HIS A 60 -0.75 -9.81 -2.90
N GLU A 61 0.17 -10.68 -3.29
CA GLU A 61 0.32 -12.03 -2.70
C GLU A 61 0.66 -11.95 -1.21
N MET A 62 1.57 -11.05 -0.83
CA MET A 62 1.91 -10.78 0.57
C MET A 62 0.72 -10.24 1.36
N ALA A 63 -0.06 -9.30 0.79
CA ALA A 63 -1.27 -8.79 1.42
C ALA A 63 -2.30 -9.90 1.65
N ARG A 64 -2.48 -10.76 0.67
CA ARG A 64 -3.38 -11.91 0.79
C ARG A 64 -2.95 -12.87 1.88
N ALA A 65 -1.67 -13.23 1.94
CA ALA A 65 -1.10 -14.09 2.97
C ALA A 65 -1.25 -13.48 4.38
N LEU A 66 -1.00 -12.18 4.52
CA LEU A 66 -1.21 -11.45 5.77
C LEU A 66 -2.69 -11.49 6.19
N ALA A 67 -3.61 -11.18 5.28
CA ALA A 67 -5.04 -11.17 5.56
C ALA A 67 -5.55 -12.54 6.02
N GLU A 68 -5.15 -13.60 5.35
CA GLU A 68 -5.50 -14.98 5.71
C GLU A 68 -4.92 -15.37 7.08
N GLY A 69 -3.70 -14.92 7.38
CA GLY A 69 -3.09 -15.12 8.68
C GLY A 69 -3.85 -14.39 9.79
N LEU A 70 -4.19 -13.13 9.60
CA LEU A 70 -4.97 -12.34 10.56
C LEU A 70 -6.38 -12.94 10.78
N PHE A 71 -7.02 -13.40 9.71
CA PHE A 71 -8.30 -14.09 9.80
C PHE A 71 -8.21 -15.39 10.64
N ARG A 72 -7.15 -16.20 10.44
CA ARG A 72 -6.89 -17.40 11.26
C ARG A 72 -6.63 -17.09 12.73
N LEU A 73 -6.12 -15.91 13.06
CA LEU A 73 -5.97 -15.42 14.44
C LEU A 73 -7.29 -14.92 15.06
N GLY A 74 -8.42 -15.02 14.33
CA GLY A 74 -9.74 -14.64 14.80
C GLY A 74 -10.06 -13.15 14.67
N LEU A 75 -9.27 -12.41 13.88
CA LEU A 75 -9.48 -10.99 13.65
C LEU A 75 -10.47 -10.75 12.50
N ALA A 76 -11.25 -9.66 12.59
CA ALA A 76 -12.26 -9.30 11.60
C ALA A 76 -11.63 -8.70 10.33
N VAL A 77 -11.29 -9.55 9.38
CA VAL A 77 -10.77 -9.21 8.06
C VAL A 77 -11.73 -9.71 6.99
N ASP A 78 -12.15 -8.83 6.09
CA ASP A 78 -12.89 -9.23 4.90
C ASP A 78 -11.90 -9.70 3.81
N LEU A 79 -11.75 -11.02 3.68
CA LEU A 79 -10.87 -11.61 2.67
C LEU A 79 -11.32 -11.33 1.23
N GLY A 80 -12.62 -11.10 1.00
CA GLY A 80 -13.15 -10.75 -0.31
C GLY A 80 -12.76 -9.34 -0.77
N ALA A 81 -12.48 -8.43 0.18
CA ALA A 81 -12.07 -7.06 -0.09
C ALA A 81 -10.55 -6.88 -0.29
N VAL A 82 -9.76 -7.94 -0.15
CA VAL A 82 -8.29 -7.88 -0.35
C VAL A 82 -7.97 -8.09 -1.83
N GLU A 83 -8.05 -7.01 -2.60
CA GLU A 83 -7.81 -7.02 -4.05
C GLU A 83 -6.42 -6.52 -4.44
N THR A 84 -5.77 -5.75 -3.55
CA THR A 84 -4.46 -5.13 -3.81
C THR A 84 -3.50 -5.38 -2.64
N ASN A 85 -2.61 -4.44 -2.40
CA ASN A 85 -1.61 -4.48 -1.34
C ASN A 85 -2.09 -3.91 0.01
N MET A 86 -3.41 -3.76 0.20
CA MET A 86 -3.97 -3.19 1.42
C MET A 86 -4.85 -4.21 2.14
N VAL A 87 -4.65 -4.35 3.45
CA VAL A 87 -5.47 -5.17 4.33
C VAL A 87 -6.09 -4.27 5.39
N TYR A 88 -7.40 -4.31 5.49
CA TYR A 88 -8.16 -3.57 6.50
C TYR A 88 -8.63 -4.52 7.59
N LEU A 89 -8.46 -4.09 8.83
CA LEU A 89 -8.81 -4.84 10.02
C LEU A 89 -9.75 -4.01 10.89
N GLU A 90 -10.86 -4.59 11.29
CA GLU A 90 -11.79 -3.99 12.25
C GLU A 90 -11.43 -4.46 13.66
N VAL A 91 -11.22 -3.51 14.56
CA VAL A 91 -10.94 -3.74 15.98
C VAL A 91 -11.69 -2.71 16.81
N GLU A 92 -12.05 -3.07 18.05
CA GLU A 92 -12.78 -2.17 18.95
C GLU A 92 -11.98 -0.90 19.31
N ASP A 93 -10.68 -1.06 19.55
CA ASP A 93 -9.74 0.02 19.86
C ASP A 93 -8.60 0.06 18.83
N PRO A 94 -8.77 0.76 17.69
CA PRO A 94 -7.73 0.87 16.67
C PRO A 94 -6.46 1.56 17.15
N GLU A 95 -6.59 2.55 18.05
CA GLU A 95 -5.46 3.32 18.53
C GLU A 95 -4.57 2.48 19.46
N GLY A 96 -5.16 1.83 20.45
CA GLY A 96 -4.44 0.93 21.35
C GLY A 96 -3.85 -0.28 20.60
N PHE A 97 -4.55 -0.77 19.57
CA PHE A 97 -4.02 -1.84 18.71
C PHE A 97 -2.78 -1.38 17.94
N LEU A 98 -2.81 -0.19 17.34
CA LEU A 98 -1.66 0.39 16.62
C LEU A 98 -0.46 0.66 17.55
N GLN A 99 -0.72 1.16 18.76
CA GLN A 99 0.34 1.34 19.77
C GLN A 99 0.98 0.00 20.16
N GLY A 100 0.17 -1.03 20.37
CA GLY A 100 0.63 -2.39 20.66
C GLY A 100 1.46 -3.01 19.54
N LEU A 101 1.05 -2.80 18.29
CA LEU A 101 1.82 -3.20 17.11
C LEU A 101 3.16 -2.47 17.03
N ARG A 102 3.14 -1.15 17.23
CA ARG A 102 4.33 -0.31 17.17
C ARG A 102 5.36 -0.70 18.23
N ALA A 103 4.90 -1.01 19.45
CA ALA A 103 5.77 -1.50 20.54
C ALA A 103 6.46 -2.83 20.18
N ARG A 104 5.89 -3.59 19.23
CA ARG A 104 6.44 -4.85 18.70
C ARG A 104 7.14 -4.69 17.34
N GLY A 105 7.39 -3.44 16.91
CA GLY A 105 8.09 -3.15 15.66
C GLY A 105 7.26 -3.40 14.40
N VAL A 106 5.92 -3.44 14.50
CA VAL A 106 5.00 -3.51 13.36
C VAL A 106 4.38 -2.14 13.15
N LEU A 107 4.56 -1.58 11.95
CA LEU A 107 3.98 -0.30 11.58
C LEU A 107 2.74 -0.52 10.71
N ALA A 108 1.63 0.00 11.15
CA ALA A 108 0.38 0.05 10.42
C ALA A 108 -0.24 1.44 10.55
N GLY A 109 -1.25 1.74 9.74
CA GLY A 109 -1.93 3.02 9.73
C GLY A 109 -3.39 2.91 10.16
N ARG A 110 -4.02 4.06 10.40
CA ARG A 110 -5.46 4.17 10.64
C ARG A 110 -6.15 4.82 9.45
N VAL A 111 -7.27 4.24 9.04
CA VAL A 111 -8.17 4.85 8.03
C VAL A 111 -9.60 4.73 8.53
N GLY A 112 -10.22 5.85 8.87
CA GLY A 112 -11.50 5.85 9.57
C GLY A 112 -11.39 5.12 10.92
N GLY A 113 -12.30 4.19 11.17
CA GLY A 113 -12.31 3.33 12.36
C GLY A 113 -11.52 2.03 12.23
N ARG A 114 -10.75 1.83 11.15
CA ARG A 114 -10.06 0.58 10.85
C ARG A 114 -8.54 0.73 10.89
N VAL A 115 -7.85 -0.35 11.24
CA VAL A 115 -6.42 -0.51 11.07
C VAL A 115 -6.15 -0.92 9.62
N ARG A 116 -5.14 -0.32 8.98
CA ARG A 116 -4.72 -0.61 7.62
C ARG A 116 -3.27 -1.06 7.60
N PHE A 117 -3.04 -2.25 7.10
CA PHE A 117 -1.71 -2.71 6.69
C PHE A 117 -1.51 -2.48 5.20
N VAL A 118 -0.27 -2.19 4.81
CA VAL A 118 0.11 -1.98 3.41
C VAL A 118 1.38 -2.78 3.16
N THR A 119 1.31 -3.74 2.25
CA THR A 119 2.50 -4.45 1.78
C THR A 119 3.15 -3.68 0.63
N HIS A 120 4.46 -3.78 0.50
CA HIS A 120 5.22 -3.06 -0.51
C HIS A 120 6.56 -3.76 -0.78
N ARG A 121 7.21 -3.37 -1.86
CA ARG A 121 8.43 -4.01 -2.39
C ARG A 121 9.61 -4.10 -1.43
N ASP A 122 9.66 -3.27 -0.38
CA ASP A 122 10.76 -3.27 0.59
C ASP A 122 10.55 -4.29 1.72
N LEU A 123 9.39 -4.99 1.73
CA LEU A 123 9.15 -6.11 2.65
C LEU A 123 9.77 -7.40 2.10
N MET A 124 10.29 -8.21 3.01
CA MET A 124 10.77 -9.56 2.73
C MET A 124 9.66 -10.58 2.98
N ASP A 125 9.78 -11.78 2.44
CA ASP A 125 8.75 -12.83 2.60
C ASP A 125 8.60 -13.25 4.07
N GLU A 126 9.68 -13.15 4.85
CA GLU A 126 9.74 -13.45 6.28
C GLU A 126 8.98 -12.41 7.13
N ASP A 127 8.75 -11.20 6.62
CA ASP A 127 8.06 -10.15 7.38
C ASP A 127 6.57 -10.47 7.62
N ILE A 128 5.96 -11.28 6.76
CA ILE A 128 4.56 -11.67 6.92
C ILE A 128 4.38 -12.62 8.11
N PRO A 129 5.09 -13.79 8.20
CA PRO A 129 4.97 -14.65 9.36
C PRO A 129 5.42 -13.96 10.65
N LEU A 130 6.47 -13.14 10.61
CA LEU A 130 6.92 -12.35 11.75
C LEU A 130 5.85 -11.35 12.24
N THR A 131 5.16 -10.69 11.30
CA THR A 131 4.06 -9.80 11.64
C THR A 131 2.91 -10.55 12.33
N LEU A 132 2.56 -11.73 11.81
CA LEU A 132 1.50 -12.55 12.40
C LEU A 132 1.85 -13.04 13.81
N GLU A 133 3.10 -13.45 14.04
CA GLU A 133 3.60 -13.81 15.38
C GLU A 133 3.44 -12.62 16.36
N ARG A 134 3.87 -11.43 15.97
CA ARG A 134 3.78 -10.22 16.79
C ARG A 134 2.33 -9.78 17.05
N VAL A 135 1.44 -9.98 16.09
CA VAL A 135 0.00 -9.77 16.29
C VAL A 135 -0.56 -10.78 17.29
N GLN A 136 -0.19 -12.05 17.19
CA GLN A 136 -0.60 -13.09 18.12
C GLN A 136 -0.15 -12.76 19.55
N ASP A 137 1.10 -12.35 19.73
CA ASP A 137 1.63 -11.91 21.03
C ASP A 137 0.85 -10.70 21.58
N LEU A 138 0.48 -9.76 20.73
CA LEU A 138 -0.33 -8.63 21.14
C LEU A 138 -1.71 -9.05 21.65
N LEU A 139 -2.36 -9.99 20.97
CA LEU A 139 -3.67 -10.51 21.38
C LEU A 139 -3.61 -11.25 22.72
N HIS A 140 -2.55 -12.01 22.97
CA HIS A 140 -2.36 -12.71 24.25
C HIS A 140 -1.98 -11.79 25.42
N SER A 141 -1.39 -10.63 25.13
CA SER A 141 -0.94 -9.66 26.16
C SER A 141 -2.05 -8.69 26.60
N ARG A 142 -3.21 -8.68 25.94
CA ARG A 142 -4.35 -7.85 26.34
C ARG A 142 -5.09 -8.56 27.50
N PRO A 143 -5.27 -7.92 28.66
CA PRO A 143 -6.18 -8.45 29.67
C PRO A 143 -7.58 -8.57 29.06
N ARG A 144 -8.23 -9.70 29.33
CA ARG A 144 -9.63 -9.97 28.95
C ARG A 144 -10.57 -9.01 29.66
#